data_fd5b8b8bf09b4133a4882d37f4e273e6
#
_entry.id   fd5b8b8bf09b4133a4882d37f4e273e6
#
_cell.length_a   1.000
_cell.length_b   1.000
_cell.length_c   1.000
_cell.angle_alpha   90.00
_cell.angle_beta   90.00
_cell.angle_gamma   90.00
#
_symmetry.space_group_name_H-M   'P 1'
#
loop_
_entity.id
_entity.type
_entity.pdbx_description
1 polymer ?
#
loop_
_entity_poly.entity_id
_entity_poly.type
_entity_poly.pdbx_seq_one_letter_code
_entity_poly.pdbx_strand_id
1 'polypeptide(L)'
;MEFTTDQILEEGITAHEAGQLHEAERLYRSILKSHPAHPEANHNLGVLAISINKVKSALPLFKTALEANSKNEQFWWSYIDALIQDQQIGKARQVLKQARKQGVDADSLNTLERQLSEKTQKPDPAKLSPPE
;
A
#
# COMPACT_ATOMS: atom_id res chain seq x y z
N MET A 1 -20.34 19.19 -19.42
CA MET A 1 -19.57 19.66 -18.26
C MET A 1 -18.55 18.60 -17.86
N GLU A 2 -17.29 18.98 -17.89
CA GLU A 2 -16.23 18.04 -17.55
C GLU A 2 -15.94 18.10 -16.06
N PHE A 3 -15.77 16.94 -15.46
CA PHE A 3 -15.36 16.86 -14.06
C PHE A 3 -13.84 17.08 -13.96
N THR A 4 -13.42 17.78 -12.92
CA THR A 4 -11.99 17.93 -12.63
C THR A 4 -11.45 16.61 -12.08
N THR A 5 -10.13 16.44 -12.14
CA THR A 5 -9.47 15.28 -11.55
C THR A 5 -9.83 15.15 -10.08
N ASP A 6 -9.85 16.27 -9.35
CA ASP A 6 -10.18 16.24 -7.92
C ASP A 6 -11.61 15.77 -7.68
N GLN A 7 -12.56 16.18 -8.53
CA GLN A 7 -13.95 15.75 -8.42
C GLN A 7 -14.08 14.26 -8.67
N ILE A 8 -13.40 13.74 -9.68
CA ILE A 8 -13.41 12.30 -9.99
C ILE A 8 -12.79 11.52 -8.83
N LEU A 9 -11.71 12.03 -8.25
CA LEU A 9 -11.07 11.39 -7.10
C LEU A 9 -12.03 11.33 -5.91
N GLU A 10 -12.72 12.42 -5.60
CA GLU A 10 -13.70 12.44 -4.51
C GLU A 10 -14.83 11.45 -4.74
N GLU A 11 -15.34 11.36 -5.96
CA GLU A 11 -16.37 10.39 -6.30
C GLU A 11 -15.87 8.96 -6.14
N GLY A 12 -14.61 8.72 -6.54
CA GLY A 12 -13.99 7.42 -6.37
C GLY A 12 -13.87 7.03 -4.89
N ILE A 13 -13.44 7.97 -4.06
CA ILE A 13 -13.33 7.75 -2.61
C ILE A 13 -14.71 7.45 -2.01
N THR A 14 -15.71 8.24 -2.38
CA THR A 14 -17.08 8.06 -1.92
C THR A 14 -17.62 6.66 -2.29
N ALA A 15 -17.40 6.25 -3.54
CA ALA A 15 -17.80 4.94 -4.01
C ALA A 15 -17.08 3.83 -3.24
N HIS A 16 -15.78 4.02 -3.00
CA HIS A 16 -14.95 3.06 -2.28
C HIS A 16 -15.47 2.88 -0.83
N GLU A 17 -15.74 3.99 -0.16
CA GLU A 17 -16.26 3.97 1.21
C GLU A 17 -17.65 3.32 1.29
N ALA A 18 -18.43 3.47 0.22
CA ALA A 18 -19.77 2.85 0.13
C ALA A 18 -19.72 1.36 -0.28
N GLY A 19 -18.52 0.81 -0.49
CA GLY A 19 -18.37 -0.58 -0.91
C GLY A 19 -18.65 -0.80 -2.39
N GLN A 20 -18.82 0.25 -3.17
CA GLN A 20 -19.04 0.18 -4.61
C GLN A 20 -17.68 0.07 -5.32
N LEU A 21 -17.06 -1.10 -5.20
CA LEU A 21 -15.65 -1.26 -5.58
C LEU A 21 -15.43 -1.18 -7.10
N HIS A 22 -16.35 -1.69 -7.91
CA HIS A 22 -16.22 -1.58 -9.36
C HIS A 22 -16.31 -0.13 -9.83
N GLU A 23 -17.21 0.65 -9.23
CA GLU A 23 -17.34 2.07 -9.55
C GLU A 23 -16.12 2.84 -9.11
N ALA A 24 -15.61 2.56 -7.91
CA ALA A 24 -14.40 3.19 -7.41
C ALA A 24 -13.22 2.88 -8.34
N GLU A 25 -13.06 1.64 -8.73
CA GLU A 25 -12.00 1.22 -9.65
C GLU A 25 -12.10 1.97 -10.97
N ARG A 26 -13.28 2.04 -11.53
CA ARG A 26 -13.51 2.75 -12.79
C ARG A 26 -13.09 4.21 -12.70
N LEU A 27 -13.46 4.86 -11.60
CA LEU A 27 -13.13 6.27 -11.39
C LEU A 27 -11.64 6.50 -11.21
N TYR A 28 -10.98 5.69 -10.38
CA TYR A 28 -9.54 5.80 -10.19
C TYR A 28 -8.78 5.54 -11.50
N ARG A 29 -9.20 4.53 -12.27
CA ARG A 29 -8.54 4.23 -13.55
C ARG A 29 -8.77 5.33 -14.58
N SER A 30 -9.91 6.02 -14.54
CA SER A 30 -10.14 7.15 -15.45
C SER A 30 -9.17 8.29 -15.18
N ILE A 31 -8.82 8.51 -13.91
CA ILE A 31 -7.78 9.49 -13.55
C ILE A 31 -6.42 9.04 -14.09
N LEU A 32 -6.07 7.78 -13.88
CA LEU A 32 -4.77 7.25 -14.29
C LEU A 32 -4.60 7.19 -15.80
N LYS A 33 -5.69 7.17 -16.55
CA LYS A 33 -5.64 7.20 -18.00
C LYS A 33 -5.06 8.52 -18.51
N SER A 34 -5.40 9.64 -17.88
CA SER A 34 -4.89 10.95 -18.25
C SER A 34 -3.70 11.39 -17.40
N HIS A 35 -3.60 10.88 -16.17
CA HIS A 35 -2.54 11.23 -15.22
C HIS A 35 -1.98 9.95 -14.59
N PRO A 36 -1.14 9.19 -15.35
CA PRO A 36 -0.66 7.87 -14.87
C PRO A 36 0.10 7.90 -13.56
N ALA A 37 0.72 9.02 -13.21
CA ALA A 37 1.49 9.15 -11.98
C ALA A 37 0.73 9.87 -10.87
N HIS A 38 -0.59 10.03 -11.01
CA HIS A 38 -1.39 10.71 -9.98
C HIS A 38 -1.24 9.97 -8.65
N PRO A 39 -0.67 10.62 -7.61
CA PRO A 39 -0.31 9.89 -6.39
C PRO A 39 -1.50 9.26 -5.68
N GLU A 40 -2.54 10.04 -5.42
CA GLU A 40 -3.68 9.58 -4.65
C GLU A 40 -4.51 8.52 -5.39
N ALA A 41 -4.68 8.69 -6.70
CA ALA A 41 -5.40 7.70 -7.50
C ALA A 41 -4.66 6.35 -7.51
N ASN A 42 -3.33 6.38 -7.65
CA ASN A 42 -2.53 5.16 -7.57
C ASN A 42 -2.64 4.53 -6.18
N HIS A 43 -2.50 5.33 -5.12
CA HIS A 43 -2.58 4.82 -3.76
C HIS A 43 -3.95 4.20 -3.47
N ASN A 44 -5.01 4.92 -3.81
CA ASN A 44 -6.37 4.47 -3.52
C ASN A 44 -6.74 3.22 -4.32
N LEU A 45 -6.28 3.12 -5.56
CA LEU A 45 -6.48 1.92 -6.36
C LEU A 45 -5.70 0.75 -5.74
N GLY A 46 -4.51 1.01 -5.20
CA GLY A 46 -3.75 0.02 -4.46
C GLY A 46 -4.48 -0.47 -3.22
N VAL A 47 -5.06 0.44 -2.44
CA VAL A 47 -5.84 0.08 -1.26
C VAL A 47 -7.03 -0.79 -1.66
N LEU A 48 -7.71 -0.44 -2.75
CA LEU A 48 -8.80 -1.23 -3.27
C LEU A 48 -8.34 -2.65 -3.64
N ALA A 49 -7.20 -2.77 -4.30
CA ALA A 49 -6.63 -4.06 -4.67
C ALA A 49 -6.34 -4.92 -3.42
N ILE A 50 -5.81 -4.32 -2.36
CA ILE A 50 -5.59 -5.01 -1.09
C ILE A 50 -6.92 -5.56 -0.54
N SER A 51 -7.98 -4.74 -0.59
CA SER A 51 -9.29 -5.13 -0.04
C SER A 51 -9.91 -6.33 -0.75
N ILE A 52 -9.50 -6.60 -1.98
CA ILE A 52 -9.98 -7.78 -2.74
C ILE A 52 -8.89 -8.85 -2.87
N ASN A 53 -7.92 -8.84 -1.97
CA ASN A 53 -6.83 -9.83 -1.87
C ASN A 53 -5.93 -9.90 -3.12
N LYS A 54 -5.74 -8.76 -3.79
CA LYS A 54 -4.84 -8.67 -4.94
C LYS A 54 -3.59 -7.87 -4.57
N VAL A 55 -2.86 -8.35 -3.58
CA VAL A 55 -1.69 -7.65 -3.05
C VAL A 55 -0.61 -7.43 -4.12
N LYS A 56 -0.40 -8.40 -5.00
CA LYS A 56 0.61 -8.25 -6.06
C LYS A 56 0.25 -7.14 -7.04
N SER A 57 -1.03 -6.95 -7.30
CA SER A 57 -1.52 -5.86 -8.15
C SER A 57 -1.37 -4.50 -7.47
N ALA A 58 -1.46 -4.47 -6.14
CA ALA A 58 -1.33 -3.24 -5.37
C ALA A 58 0.10 -2.71 -5.35
N LEU A 59 1.09 -3.59 -5.38
CA LEU A 59 2.50 -3.21 -5.21
C LEU A 59 2.99 -2.14 -6.20
N PRO A 60 2.80 -2.31 -7.53
CA PRO A 60 3.24 -1.27 -8.46
C PRO A 60 2.46 0.03 -8.29
N LEU A 61 1.21 -0.04 -7.87
CA LEU A 61 0.39 1.15 -7.64
C LEU A 61 0.93 1.96 -6.45
N PHE A 62 1.22 1.28 -5.34
CA PHE A 62 1.82 1.94 -4.18
C PHE A 62 3.20 2.50 -4.48
N LYS A 63 3.99 1.77 -5.25
CA LYS A 63 5.32 2.23 -5.65
C LYS A 63 5.22 3.52 -6.47
N THR A 64 4.30 3.55 -7.44
CA THR A 64 4.10 4.74 -8.27
C THR A 64 3.64 5.93 -7.43
N ALA A 65 2.72 5.71 -6.49
CA ALA A 65 2.25 6.76 -5.60
C ALA A 65 3.40 7.34 -4.78
N LEU A 66 4.23 6.46 -4.22
CA LEU A 66 5.36 6.85 -3.39
C LEU A 66 6.41 7.62 -4.21
N GLU A 67 6.70 7.18 -5.42
CA GLU A 67 7.64 7.86 -6.31
C GLU A 67 7.12 9.25 -6.71
N ALA A 68 5.81 9.38 -6.86
CA ALA A 68 5.20 10.66 -7.22
C ALA A 68 5.16 11.64 -6.03
N ASN A 69 5.05 11.13 -4.80
CA ASN A 69 5.02 11.97 -3.60
C ASN A 69 5.62 11.22 -2.41
N SER A 70 6.93 11.30 -2.28
CA SER A 70 7.66 10.64 -1.20
C SER A 70 7.49 11.32 0.16
N LYS A 71 6.80 12.44 0.22
CA LYS A 71 6.55 13.14 1.49
C LYS A 71 5.29 12.65 2.20
N ASN A 72 4.44 11.90 1.51
CA ASN A 72 3.23 11.36 2.12
C ASN A 72 3.58 10.10 2.90
N GLU A 73 3.49 10.19 4.22
CA GLU A 73 3.88 9.08 5.11
C GLU A 73 3.00 7.85 4.92
N GLN A 74 1.72 8.04 4.61
CA GLN A 74 0.81 6.93 4.39
C GLN A 74 1.20 6.10 3.17
N PHE A 75 1.79 6.73 2.15
CA PHE A 75 2.25 6.00 0.97
C PHE A 75 3.40 5.06 1.32
N TRP A 76 4.32 5.50 2.18
CA TRP A 76 5.39 4.63 2.69
C TRP A 76 4.80 3.45 3.45
N TRP A 77 3.87 3.76 4.37
CA TRP A 77 3.26 2.73 5.21
C TRP A 77 2.54 1.68 4.37
N SER A 78 1.71 2.12 3.42
CA SER A 78 0.93 1.21 2.57
C SER A 78 1.82 0.30 1.74
N TYR A 79 2.89 0.87 1.19
CA TYR A 79 3.81 0.08 0.37
C TYR A 79 4.55 -0.98 1.20
N ILE A 80 5.07 -0.58 2.35
CA ILE A 80 5.79 -1.51 3.24
C ILE A 80 4.84 -2.61 3.72
N ASP A 81 3.64 -2.23 4.15
CA ASP A 81 2.65 -3.20 4.61
C ASP A 81 2.29 -4.21 3.51
N ALA A 82 2.11 -3.73 2.28
CA ALA A 82 1.82 -4.62 1.14
C ALA A 82 2.98 -5.57 0.86
N LEU A 83 4.22 -5.09 0.96
CA LEU A 83 5.40 -5.94 0.80
C LEU A 83 5.42 -7.04 1.85
N ILE A 84 5.07 -6.70 3.09
CA ILE A 84 4.98 -7.69 4.18
C ILE A 84 3.91 -8.72 3.86
N GLN A 85 2.73 -8.28 3.43
CA GLN A 85 1.64 -9.18 3.09
C GLN A 85 2.01 -10.11 1.94
N ASP A 86 2.83 -9.64 0.99
CA ASP A 86 3.29 -10.44 -0.14
C ASP A 86 4.53 -11.29 0.20
N GLN A 87 4.93 -11.33 1.45
CA GLN A 87 6.08 -12.09 1.94
C GLN A 87 7.42 -11.61 1.39
N GLN A 88 7.49 -10.38 0.88
CA GLN A 88 8.75 -9.80 0.41
C GLN A 88 9.46 -9.11 1.58
N ILE A 89 9.89 -9.90 2.53
CA ILE A 89 10.43 -9.41 3.80
C ILE A 89 11.71 -8.61 3.61
N GLY A 90 12.63 -9.08 2.78
CA GLY A 90 13.88 -8.37 2.53
C GLY A 90 13.65 -6.99 1.92
N LYS A 91 12.76 -6.92 0.95
CA LYS A 91 12.43 -5.66 0.31
C LYS A 91 11.69 -4.73 1.27
N ALA A 92 10.79 -5.28 2.07
CA ALA A 92 10.09 -4.49 3.09
C ALA A 92 11.09 -3.84 4.06
N ARG A 93 12.12 -4.56 4.48
CA ARG A 93 13.17 -4.01 5.35
C ARG A 93 13.95 -2.89 4.68
N GLN A 94 14.26 -3.06 3.39
CA GLN A 94 14.96 -2.02 2.62
C GLN A 94 14.13 -0.73 2.54
N VAL A 95 12.84 -0.88 2.21
CA VAL A 95 11.95 0.28 2.07
C VAL A 95 11.73 0.94 3.43
N LEU A 96 11.60 0.14 4.50
CA LEU A 96 11.48 0.65 5.86
C LEU A 96 12.70 1.52 6.23
N LYS A 97 13.89 1.06 5.87
CA LYS A 97 15.11 1.80 6.12
C LYS A 97 15.12 3.13 5.36
N GLN A 98 14.66 3.10 4.11
CA GLN A 98 14.54 4.33 3.31
C GLN A 98 13.54 5.30 3.93
N ALA A 99 12.41 4.78 4.43
CA ALA A 99 11.40 5.60 5.10
C ALA A 99 11.98 6.31 6.33
N ARG A 100 12.78 5.60 7.12
CA ARG A 100 13.44 6.21 8.28
C ARG A 100 14.37 7.35 7.88
N LYS A 101 15.10 7.17 6.77
CA LYS A 101 15.99 8.21 6.25
C LYS A 101 15.21 9.43 5.76
N GLN A 102 13.99 9.23 5.29
CA GLN A 102 13.13 10.31 4.81
C GLN A 102 12.42 11.03 5.95
N GLY A 103 12.57 10.56 7.18
CA GLY A 103 11.96 11.20 8.33
C GLY A 103 10.50 10.82 8.58
N VAL A 104 10.06 9.68 8.05
CA VAL A 104 8.71 9.18 8.31
C VAL A 104 8.57 8.86 9.79
N ASP A 105 7.36 9.09 10.33
CA ASP A 105 7.08 8.93 11.75
C ASP A 105 7.58 7.60 12.32
N ALA A 106 8.38 7.70 13.39
CA ALA A 106 9.03 6.52 13.97
C ALA A 106 8.03 5.53 14.56
N ASP A 107 6.94 6.02 15.16
CA ASP A 107 5.95 5.14 15.78
C ASP A 107 5.26 4.27 14.75
N SER A 108 4.89 4.85 13.59
CA SER A 108 4.29 4.11 12.48
C SER A 108 5.25 3.05 11.96
N LEU A 109 6.51 3.43 11.78
CA LEU A 109 7.53 2.50 11.27
C LEU A 109 7.85 1.39 12.26
N ASN A 110 7.83 1.70 13.57
CA ASN A 110 8.06 0.69 14.60
C ASN A 110 6.98 -0.38 14.59
N THR A 111 5.73 0.00 14.30
CA THR A 111 4.64 -0.97 14.15
C THR A 111 4.93 -1.95 13.01
N LEU A 112 5.37 -1.42 11.87
CA LEU A 112 5.74 -2.28 10.73
C LEU A 112 6.94 -3.15 11.04
N GLU A 113 7.92 -2.61 11.74
CA GLU A 113 9.11 -3.36 12.13
C GLU A 113 8.76 -4.53 13.04
N ARG A 114 7.81 -4.34 13.96
CA ARG A 114 7.32 -5.43 14.80
C ARG A 114 6.66 -6.53 13.96
N GLN A 115 5.85 -6.14 12.96
CA GLN A 115 5.25 -7.11 12.05
C GLN A 115 6.32 -7.91 11.31
N LEU A 116 7.38 -7.25 10.86
CA LEU A 116 8.50 -7.91 10.20
C LEU A 116 9.21 -8.89 11.14
N SER A 117 9.45 -8.47 12.37
CA SER A 117 10.10 -9.32 13.36
C SER A 117 9.26 -10.55 13.68
N GLU A 118 7.94 -10.38 13.82
CA GLU A 118 7.04 -11.50 14.07
C GLU A 118 7.08 -12.52 12.92
N LYS A 119 7.08 -12.03 11.68
CA LYS A 119 7.11 -12.92 10.53
C LYS A 119 8.44 -13.67 10.39
N THR A 120 9.56 -13.02 10.73
CA THR A 120 10.87 -13.65 10.65
C THR A 120 11.18 -14.53 11.84
N GLN A 121 10.55 -14.29 12.99
CA GLN A 121 10.72 -15.08 14.21
C GLN A 121 9.65 -16.14 14.38
N LYS A 122 8.64 -16.13 13.51
CA LYS A 122 7.59 -17.13 13.56
C LYS A 122 8.24 -18.50 13.35
N PRO A 123 8.16 -19.39 14.34
CA PRO A 123 8.82 -20.68 14.20
C PRO A 123 8.23 -21.46 13.04
N ASP A 124 9.11 -22.00 12.22
CA ASP A 124 8.73 -22.95 11.20
C ASP A 124 8.17 -24.17 11.91
N PRO A 125 6.93 -24.59 11.60
CA PRO A 125 6.38 -25.79 12.22
C PRO A 125 7.29 -27.01 12.12
N ALA A 126 8.08 -27.09 11.05
CA ALA A 126 9.04 -28.18 10.86
C ALA A 126 10.23 -28.09 11.81
N LYS A 127 10.49 -26.93 12.40
CA LYS A 127 11.59 -26.69 13.34
C LYS A 127 11.13 -26.67 14.78
N LEU A 128 9.83 -26.73 15.02
CA LEU A 128 9.31 -26.88 16.37
C LEU A 128 9.56 -28.31 16.79
N SER A 129 10.62 -28.52 17.56
CA SER A 129 10.88 -29.81 18.11
C SER A 129 9.76 -30.21 19.03
N PRO A 130 9.08 -31.34 18.79
CA PRO A 130 8.11 -31.78 19.76
C PRO A 130 8.84 -32.09 21.06
N PRO A 131 8.26 -31.74 22.19
CA PRO A 131 8.84 -32.16 23.47
C PRO A 131 8.85 -33.66 23.52
N GLU A 132 9.96 -34.18 23.82
CA GLU A 132 10.09 -35.62 23.98
C GLU A 132 9.49 -36.10 25.29
#